data_1624f19ffd1198e26e5cf4717513dbdf
#
_entry.id   1624f19ffd1198e26e5cf4717513dbdf
#
_cell.length_a   1.000
_cell.length_b   1.000
_cell.length_c   1.000
_cell.angle_alpha   90.00
_cell.angle_beta   90.00
_cell.angle_gamma   90.00
#
_symmetry.space_group_name_H-M   'P 1'
#
loop_
_entity.id
_entity.type
_entity.pdbx_description
1 polymer ?
#
loop_
_entity_poly.entity_id
_entity_poly.type
_entity_poly.pdbx_seq_one_letter_code
_entity_poly.pdbx_strand_id
1 'polypeptide(L)'
;MATTKSQNSNMLLAFLTLLGVIAIVAVVGFFMLRKGPEIIQGQAEVTEYRVSSKVPGRILEFRVKEGQQINAGDTLAILEAPDVVAKMEQARAAEAAAQAQNEKAIKGARQEQIQAAYEMWQKAQAGVTIAEKSYKRVKNLYEQGVMPAQKLDEVTAQRDAAIATEKAAKAQYTMAKNGAEREDKMAAEALVNRAKGAVAEVESYIKETYLIAPASGEVSEIFLKVGELVGTGAPIMNIAELNDMWVTFNVREDLLKNLTMGTEFEAVVPALDNKAIKLKVYYLKDLGTYAAWKATKTTGQFDLKTFEVKASPLEKIENLRPGMSVIIDK
;
A
#
# COMPACT_ATOMS: atom_id res chain seq x y z
N MET A 1 78.82 -62.11 -43.69
CA MET A 1 77.87 -62.16 -42.52
C MET A 1 78.08 -60.95 -41.55
N ALA A 2 77.66 -59.73 -41.95
CA ALA A 2 77.90 -58.57 -41.11
C ALA A 2 76.81 -57.43 -41.25
N THR A 3 75.60 -57.72 -41.77
CA THR A 3 74.57 -56.67 -42.02
C THR A 3 73.27 -56.79 -41.19
N THR A 4 73.08 -57.87 -40.41
CA THR A 4 71.89 -58.16 -39.71
C THR A 4 71.88 -57.58 -38.26
N LYS A 5 73.02 -57.20 -37.64
CA LYS A 5 73.13 -56.75 -36.26
C LYS A 5 72.78 -55.22 -36.06
N SER A 6 73.03 -54.43 -37.13
CA SER A 6 72.71 -52.96 -37.09
C SER A 6 71.24 -52.64 -37.28
N GLN A 7 70.49 -53.48 -38.04
CA GLN A 7 69.08 -53.22 -38.26
C GLN A 7 68.17 -53.47 -37.08
N ASN A 8 68.51 -54.46 -36.25
CA ASN A 8 67.76 -54.72 -35.01
C ASN A 8 67.97 -53.67 -33.93
N SER A 9 69.15 -53.03 -33.87
CA SER A 9 69.44 -51.96 -32.87
C SER A 9 68.64 -50.69 -33.22
N ASN A 10 68.54 -50.33 -34.49
CA ASN A 10 67.79 -49.16 -34.93
C ASN A 10 66.28 -49.37 -34.79
N MET A 11 65.78 -50.60 -34.96
CA MET A 11 64.37 -50.94 -34.71
C MET A 11 64.01 -50.88 -33.24
N LEU A 12 64.91 -51.31 -32.36
CA LEU A 12 64.73 -51.23 -30.89
C LEU A 12 64.73 -49.77 -30.43
N LEU A 13 65.62 -48.94 -30.99
CA LEU A 13 65.66 -47.49 -30.67
C LEU A 13 64.39 -46.77 -31.17
N ALA A 14 63.90 -47.09 -32.37
CA ALA A 14 62.65 -46.56 -32.92
C ALA A 14 61.42 -46.97 -32.07
N PHE A 15 61.41 -48.23 -31.55
CA PHE A 15 60.35 -48.70 -30.69
C PHE A 15 60.37 -48.01 -29.33
N LEU A 16 61.54 -47.78 -28.73
CA LEU A 16 61.71 -47.05 -27.45
C LEU A 16 61.31 -45.57 -27.59
N THR A 17 61.65 -44.92 -28.72
CA THR A 17 61.21 -43.51 -28.98
C THR A 17 59.70 -43.40 -29.18
N LEU A 18 59.09 -44.37 -29.89
CA LEU A 18 57.64 -44.43 -30.05
C LEU A 18 56.94 -44.64 -28.72
N LEU A 19 57.45 -45.54 -27.86
CA LEU A 19 56.92 -45.76 -26.50
C LEU A 19 57.06 -44.53 -25.62
N GLY A 20 58.21 -43.80 -25.72
CA GLY A 20 58.43 -42.52 -25.06
C GLY A 20 57.44 -41.45 -25.46
N VAL A 21 57.15 -41.33 -26.78
CA VAL A 21 56.15 -40.39 -27.29
C VAL A 21 54.73 -40.75 -26.79
N ILE A 22 54.36 -42.03 -26.84
CA ILE A 22 53.06 -42.50 -26.32
C ILE A 22 52.93 -42.20 -24.82
N ALA A 23 53.98 -42.44 -24.02
CA ALA A 23 53.97 -42.12 -22.59
C ALA A 23 53.82 -40.62 -22.31
N ILE A 24 54.52 -39.78 -23.11
CA ILE A 24 54.39 -38.32 -22.98
C ILE A 24 52.96 -37.86 -23.34
N VAL A 25 52.41 -38.38 -24.45
CA VAL A 25 51.04 -38.06 -24.86
C VAL A 25 50.02 -38.54 -23.83
N ALA A 26 50.21 -39.72 -23.25
CA ALA A 26 49.36 -40.24 -22.17
C ALA A 26 49.42 -39.39 -20.89
N VAL A 27 50.61 -38.92 -20.49
CA VAL A 27 50.79 -38.03 -19.34
C VAL A 27 50.19 -36.68 -19.62
N VAL A 28 50.42 -36.06 -20.79
CA VAL A 28 49.81 -34.78 -21.18
C VAL A 28 48.30 -34.93 -21.26
N GLY A 29 47.80 -36.01 -21.87
CA GLY A 29 46.37 -36.31 -21.91
C GLY A 29 45.76 -36.49 -20.52
N PHE A 30 46.46 -37.19 -19.65
CA PHE A 30 45.99 -37.35 -18.22
C PHE A 30 45.93 -36.02 -17.49
N PHE A 31 46.89 -35.11 -17.65
CA PHE A 31 46.85 -33.78 -17.04
C PHE A 31 45.80 -32.85 -17.68
N MET A 32 45.62 -32.94 -19.01
CA MET A 32 44.60 -32.16 -19.73
C MET A 32 43.17 -32.66 -19.50
N LEU A 33 42.98 -33.95 -19.23
CA LEU A 33 41.67 -34.57 -19.00
C LEU A 33 41.29 -34.62 -17.52
N ARG A 34 42.19 -34.18 -16.58
CA ARG A 34 41.81 -34.04 -15.21
C ARG A 34 40.70 -32.96 -15.14
N LYS A 35 39.49 -33.39 -14.80
CA LYS A 35 38.41 -32.48 -14.42
C LYS A 35 38.89 -31.71 -13.19
N GLY A 36 38.87 -30.36 -13.29
CA GLY A 36 39.08 -29.49 -12.13
C GLY A 36 38.08 -29.80 -11.00
N PRO A 37 38.34 -29.35 -9.79
CA PRO A 37 37.40 -29.49 -8.69
C PRO A 37 36.04 -28.97 -9.08
N GLU A 38 35.00 -29.70 -8.75
CA GLU A 38 33.61 -29.33 -9.05
C GLU A 38 33.18 -28.23 -8.09
N ILE A 39 33.22 -26.99 -8.52
CA ILE A 39 32.92 -25.79 -7.73
C ILE A 39 31.41 -25.52 -7.80
N ILE A 40 30.76 -25.42 -6.65
CA ILE A 40 29.38 -24.93 -6.55
C ILE A 40 29.44 -23.44 -6.27
N GLN A 41 28.97 -22.65 -7.26
CA GLN A 41 28.92 -21.20 -7.12
C GLN A 41 27.52 -20.76 -6.75
N GLY A 42 27.42 -19.89 -5.74
CA GLY A 42 26.23 -19.17 -5.34
C GLY A 42 26.45 -17.67 -5.42
N GLN A 43 25.39 -16.94 -5.12
CA GLN A 43 25.38 -15.47 -5.09
C GLN A 43 24.73 -15.00 -3.80
N ALA A 44 25.34 -14.01 -3.17
CA ALA A 44 24.73 -13.32 -2.02
C ALA A 44 23.55 -12.48 -2.48
N GLU A 45 22.43 -12.63 -1.83
CA GLU A 45 21.18 -11.90 -2.06
C GLU A 45 20.73 -11.24 -0.77
N VAL A 46 19.78 -10.30 -0.88
CA VAL A 46 19.26 -9.53 0.24
C VAL A 46 17.77 -9.27 0.01
N THR A 47 17.03 -9.05 1.10
CA THR A 47 15.66 -8.55 0.98
C THR A 47 15.68 -7.12 0.44
N GLU A 48 15.03 -6.90 -0.69
CA GLU A 48 14.88 -5.58 -1.29
C GLU A 48 13.44 -5.10 -1.17
N TYR A 49 13.27 -3.90 -0.62
CA TYR A 49 12.00 -3.19 -0.57
C TYR A 49 11.92 -2.21 -1.73
N ARG A 50 10.96 -2.41 -2.61
CA ARG A 50 10.67 -1.50 -3.70
C ARG A 50 9.75 -0.39 -3.22
N VAL A 51 10.27 0.83 -3.15
CA VAL A 51 9.51 2.02 -2.79
C VAL A 51 8.85 2.58 -4.04
N SER A 52 7.52 2.70 -4.02
CA SER A 52 6.72 3.21 -5.13
C SER A 52 5.76 4.30 -4.67
N SER A 53 5.33 5.18 -5.60
CA SER A 53 4.36 6.23 -5.29
C SER A 53 2.93 5.70 -5.30
N LYS A 54 2.13 6.11 -4.33
CA LYS A 54 0.68 5.87 -4.29
C LYS A 54 -0.10 6.96 -5.03
N VAL A 55 0.46 8.16 -5.13
CA VAL A 55 -0.14 9.30 -5.82
C VAL A 55 0.70 9.72 -7.02
N PRO A 56 0.07 10.12 -8.15
CA PRO A 56 0.82 10.67 -9.26
C PRO A 56 1.36 12.05 -8.87
N GLY A 57 2.58 12.34 -9.32
CA GLY A 57 3.24 13.61 -9.02
C GLY A 57 4.57 13.76 -9.76
N ARG A 58 5.26 14.86 -9.54
CA ARG A 58 6.61 15.12 -10.03
C ARG A 58 7.59 15.00 -8.89
N ILE A 59 8.75 14.36 -9.10
CA ILE A 59 9.81 14.34 -8.10
C ILE A 59 10.32 15.78 -7.87
N LEU A 60 10.07 16.32 -6.70
CA LEU A 60 10.56 17.65 -6.32
C LEU A 60 12.01 17.54 -5.86
N GLU A 61 12.31 16.64 -4.96
CA GLU A 61 13.66 16.38 -4.45
C GLU A 61 13.79 14.98 -3.87
N PHE A 62 15.02 14.44 -3.88
CA PHE A 62 15.43 13.30 -3.10
C PHE A 62 16.14 13.77 -1.83
N ARG A 63 15.79 13.20 -0.69
CA ARG A 63 16.43 13.45 0.62
C ARG A 63 17.58 12.49 0.90
N VAL A 64 17.73 11.48 0.06
CA VAL A 64 18.71 10.41 0.19
C VAL A 64 19.47 10.22 -1.11
N LYS A 65 20.61 9.53 -1.03
CA LYS A 65 21.45 9.16 -2.18
C LYS A 65 21.66 7.66 -2.22
N GLU A 66 22.00 7.13 -3.40
CA GLU A 66 22.42 5.74 -3.55
C GLU A 66 23.63 5.44 -2.63
N GLY A 67 23.60 4.26 -2.01
CA GLY A 67 24.60 3.85 -1.01
C GLY A 67 24.41 4.43 0.39
N GLN A 68 23.41 5.29 0.62
CA GLN A 68 23.14 5.88 1.93
C GLN A 68 22.37 4.92 2.83
N GLN A 69 22.81 4.80 4.09
CA GLN A 69 22.08 4.10 5.15
C GLN A 69 20.91 4.96 5.63
N ILE A 70 19.75 4.33 5.77
CA ILE A 70 18.49 4.96 6.19
C ILE A 70 17.79 4.11 7.27
N ASN A 71 16.95 4.76 8.05
CA ASN A 71 16.10 4.11 9.04
C ASN A 71 14.63 4.05 8.55
N ALA A 72 13.89 3.07 9.05
CA ALA A 72 12.45 3.04 8.84
C ALA A 72 11.80 4.33 9.33
N GLY A 73 10.94 4.94 8.51
CA GLY A 73 10.31 6.22 8.79
C GLY A 73 11.03 7.45 8.24
N ASP A 74 12.26 7.33 7.74
CA ASP A 74 12.97 8.43 7.11
C ASP A 74 12.28 8.88 5.83
N THR A 75 12.27 10.20 5.56
CA THR A 75 11.74 10.73 4.30
C THR A 75 12.77 10.55 3.19
N LEU A 76 12.39 9.82 2.15
CA LEU A 76 13.25 9.45 1.02
C LEU A 76 13.20 10.48 -0.11
N ALA A 77 11.99 10.91 -0.45
CA ALA A 77 11.72 11.84 -1.53
C ALA A 77 10.45 12.64 -1.25
N ILE A 78 10.33 13.80 -1.89
CA ILE A 78 9.13 14.64 -1.86
C ILE A 78 8.59 14.75 -3.28
N LEU A 79 7.28 14.53 -3.41
CA LEU A 79 6.54 14.65 -4.65
C LEU A 79 5.75 15.96 -4.68
N GLU A 80 5.80 16.66 -5.78
CA GLU A 80 4.90 17.77 -6.09
C GLU A 80 3.65 17.21 -6.78
N ALA A 81 2.49 17.36 -6.12
CA ALA A 81 1.20 16.86 -6.61
C ALA A 81 0.13 17.96 -6.52
N PRO A 82 0.14 18.95 -7.44
CA PRO A 82 -0.77 20.10 -7.40
C PRO A 82 -2.23 19.70 -7.48
N ASP A 83 -2.54 18.61 -8.18
CA ASP A 83 -3.91 18.07 -8.27
C ASP A 83 -4.44 17.62 -6.91
N VAL A 84 -3.60 17.05 -6.05
CA VAL A 84 -3.99 16.64 -4.69
C VAL A 84 -4.23 17.87 -3.83
N VAL A 85 -3.42 18.92 -3.97
CA VAL A 85 -3.60 20.20 -3.26
C VAL A 85 -4.92 20.85 -3.68
N ALA A 86 -5.22 20.90 -4.98
CA ALA A 86 -6.48 21.45 -5.49
C ALA A 86 -7.71 20.65 -4.97
N LYS A 87 -7.62 19.32 -4.89
CA LYS A 87 -8.65 18.47 -4.29
C LYS A 87 -8.82 18.76 -2.79
N MET A 88 -7.75 19.07 -2.07
CA MET A 88 -7.81 19.44 -0.67
C MET A 88 -8.61 20.74 -0.49
N GLU A 89 -8.36 21.76 -1.28
CA GLU A 89 -9.09 23.01 -1.23
C GLU A 89 -10.58 22.80 -1.55
N GLN A 90 -10.88 21.98 -2.55
CA GLN A 90 -12.27 21.63 -2.89
C GLN A 90 -12.96 20.89 -1.73
N ALA A 91 -12.31 19.93 -1.10
CA ALA A 91 -12.86 19.19 0.03
C ALA A 91 -13.11 20.09 1.25
N ARG A 92 -12.18 21.02 1.57
CA ARG A 92 -12.35 22.02 2.63
C ARG A 92 -13.48 23.00 2.35
N ALA A 93 -13.63 23.43 1.10
CA ALA A 93 -14.75 24.29 0.71
C ALA A 93 -16.11 23.57 0.87
N ALA A 94 -16.17 22.27 0.53
CA ALA A 94 -17.36 21.45 0.72
C ALA A 94 -17.65 21.23 2.23
N GLU A 95 -16.65 21.04 3.06
CA GLU A 95 -16.80 20.97 4.52
C GLU A 95 -17.36 22.26 5.08
N ALA A 96 -16.80 23.41 4.72
CA ALA A 96 -17.28 24.72 5.14
C ALA A 96 -18.74 24.97 4.75
N ALA A 97 -19.13 24.56 3.53
CA ALA A 97 -20.51 24.67 3.09
C ALA A 97 -21.47 23.78 3.90
N ALA A 98 -21.08 22.53 4.18
CA ALA A 98 -21.85 21.62 5.02
C ALA A 98 -21.96 22.13 6.46
N GLN A 99 -20.89 22.69 7.03
CA GLN A 99 -20.91 23.31 8.35
C GLN A 99 -21.88 24.50 8.41
N ALA A 100 -21.84 25.39 7.42
CA ALA A 100 -22.77 26.51 7.33
C ALA A 100 -24.23 26.05 7.23
N GLN A 101 -24.50 24.96 6.51
CA GLN A 101 -25.83 24.37 6.42
C GLN A 101 -26.28 23.76 7.76
N ASN A 102 -25.41 23.09 8.48
CA ASN A 102 -25.70 22.54 9.80
C ASN A 102 -25.96 23.66 10.82
N GLU A 103 -25.15 24.70 10.83
CA GLU A 103 -25.39 25.87 11.67
C GLU A 103 -26.77 26.51 11.40
N LYS A 104 -27.15 26.61 10.12
CA LYS A 104 -28.47 27.12 9.75
C LYS A 104 -29.62 26.24 10.27
N ALA A 105 -29.44 24.90 10.20
CA ALA A 105 -30.41 23.95 10.73
C ALA A 105 -30.52 24.05 12.26
N ILE A 106 -29.39 24.22 12.96
CA ILE A 106 -29.36 24.37 14.43
C ILE A 106 -29.97 25.71 14.87
N LYS A 107 -29.62 26.82 14.21
CA LYS A 107 -30.14 28.17 14.52
C LYS A 107 -31.65 28.27 14.30
N GLY A 108 -32.18 27.49 13.34
CA GLY A 108 -33.60 27.50 13.02
C GLY A 108 -34.09 28.80 12.38
N ALA A 109 -35.37 29.20 12.66
CA ALA A 109 -35.96 30.42 12.12
C ALA A 109 -35.29 31.66 12.70
N ARG A 110 -35.24 32.72 11.93
CA ARG A 110 -34.72 34.02 12.35
C ARG A 110 -35.63 34.61 13.47
N GLN A 111 -35.04 35.39 14.38
CA GLN A 111 -35.79 36.02 15.48
C GLN A 111 -36.96 36.88 15.00
N GLU A 112 -36.79 37.58 13.85
CA GLU A 112 -37.83 38.41 13.24
C GLU A 112 -39.00 37.53 12.75
N GLN A 113 -38.75 36.35 12.23
CA GLN A 113 -39.79 35.41 11.79
C GLN A 113 -40.56 34.83 13.00
N ILE A 114 -39.88 34.52 14.07
CA ILE A 114 -40.49 34.06 15.31
C ILE A 114 -41.37 35.16 15.93
N GLN A 115 -40.86 36.40 15.94
CA GLN A 115 -41.60 37.54 16.44
C GLN A 115 -42.85 37.83 15.56
N ALA A 116 -42.71 37.82 14.24
CA ALA A 116 -43.86 38.02 13.36
C ALA A 116 -44.97 36.96 13.57
N ALA A 117 -44.58 35.69 13.70
CA ALA A 117 -45.54 34.61 14.01
C ALA A 117 -46.20 34.80 15.39
N TYR A 118 -45.44 35.25 16.39
CA TYR A 118 -45.97 35.58 17.70
C TYR A 118 -47.01 36.69 17.64
N GLU A 119 -46.74 37.79 16.94
CA GLU A 119 -47.69 38.89 16.82
C GLU A 119 -48.98 38.48 16.06
N MET A 120 -48.85 37.58 15.03
CA MET A 120 -50.02 37.01 14.37
C MET A 120 -50.86 36.15 15.34
N TRP A 121 -50.24 35.37 16.18
CA TRP A 121 -50.96 34.61 17.22
C TRP A 121 -51.63 35.53 18.22
N GLN A 122 -50.96 36.59 18.72
CA GLN A 122 -51.53 37.58 19.62
C GLN A 122 -52.77 38.27 19.00
N LYS A 123 -52.71 38.66 17.72
CA LYS A 123 -53.84 39.22 16.98
C LYS A 123 -55.02 38.25 16.93
N ALA A 124 -54.77 36.97 16.63
CA ALA A 124 -55.80 35.94 16.60
C ALA A 124 -56.44 35.71 17.97
N GLN A 125 -55.64 35.72 19.08
CA GLN A 125 -56.10 35.61 20.45
C GLN A 125 -57.01 36.77 20.86
N ALA A 126 -56.69 38.00 20.44
CA ALA A 126 -57.57 39.15 20.63
C ALA A 126 -58.92 38.97 19.88
N GLY A 127 -58.88 38.38 18.66
CA GLY A 127 -60.07 38.03 17.91
C GLY A 127 -61.00 37.03 18.63
N VAL A 128 -60.42 35.98 19.21
CA VAL A 128 -61.16 35.00 20.08
C VAL A 128 -61.81 35.71 21.26
N THR A 129 -61.07 36.59 21.93
CA THR A 129 -61.61 37.34 23.09
C THR A 129 -62.82 38.15 22.72
N ILE A 130 -62.84 38.83 21.57
CA ILE A 130 -63.98 39.62 21.07
C ILE A 130 -65.14 38.70 20.73
N ALA A 131 -64.90 37.62 19.99
CA ALA A 131 -65.92 36.65 19.58
C ALA A 131 -66.57 35.95 20.78
N GLU A 132 -65.82 35.59 21.81
CA GLU A 132 -66.33 34.99 23.05
C GLU A 132 -67.21 36.00 23.83
N LYS A 133 -66.80 37.25 23.94
CA LYS A 133 -67.60 38.28 24.56
C LYS A 133 -68.92 38.50 23.83
N SER A 134 -68.91 38.50 22.50
CA SER A 134 -70.12 38.63 21.66
C SER A 134 -71.04 37.41 21.84
N TYR A 135 -70.46 36.21 21.79
CA TYR A 135 -71.20 34.96 22.02
C TYR A 135 -71.89 34.97 23.39
N LYS A 136 -71.13 35.22 24.49
CA LYS A 136 -71.71 35.29 25.83
C LYS A 136 -72.86 36.29 25.95
N ARG A 137 -72.72 37.47 25.33
CA ARG A 137 -73.75 38.51 25.33
C ARG A 137 -74.99 38.02 24.58
N VAL A 138 -74.87 37.51 23.39
CA VAL A 138 -76.01 37.07 22.56
C VAL A 138 -76.69 35.83 23.18
N LYS A 139 -75.92 34.92 23.74
CA LYS A 139 -76.43 33.75 24.46
C LYS A 139 -77.32 34.15 25.64
N ASN A 140 -76.87 35.06 26.50
CA ASN A 140 -77.65 35.57 27.60
C ASN A 140 -78.96 36.24 27.14
N LEU A 141 -78.97 37.01 26.06
CA LEU A 141 -80.18 37.65 25.49
C LEU A 141 -81.11 36.63 24.84
N TYR A 142 -80.57 35.56 24.26
CA TYR A 142 -81.38 34.44 23.72
C TYR A 142 -82.08 33.68 24.86
N GLU A 143 -81.37 33.39 25.95
CA GLU A 143 -81.93 32.72 27.13
C GLU A 143 -83.01 33.57 27.80
N GLN A 144 -82.99 34.87 27.64
CA GLN A 144 -84.06 35.83 28.08
C GLN A 144 -85.20 36.03 27.07
N GLY A 145 -85.15 35.31 25.92
CA GLY A 145 -86.13 35.38 24.89
C GLY A 145 -86.06 36.66 24.01
N VAL A 146 -85.01 37.49 24.12
CA VAL A 146 -84.85 38.77 23.43
C VAL A 146 -84.23 38.59 22.03
N MET A 147 -83.46 37.57 21.77
CA MET A 147 -82.76 37.36 20.50
C MET A 147 -83.20 36.01 19.83
N PRO A 148 -83.33 36.01 18.46
CA PRO A 148 -83.69 34.80 17.74
C PRO A 148 -82.51 33.76 17.74
N ALA A 149 -82.83 32.47 17.59
CA ALA A 149 -81.87 31.35 17.50
C ALA A 149 -80.88 31.57 16.38
N GLN A 150 -81.28 32.07 15.21
CA GLN A 150 -80.39 32.38 14.07
C GLN A 150 -79.23 33.29 14.48
N LYS A 151 -79.45 34.26 15.39
CA LYS A 151 -78.39 35.18 15.80
C LYS A 151 -77.38 34.46 16.78
N LEU A 152 -77.88 33.52 17.58
CA LEU A 152 -77.01 32.69 18.43
C LEU A 152 -76.15 31.76 17.55
N ASP A 153 -76.73 31.13 16.49
CA ASP A 153 -75.99 30.29 15.59
C ASP A 153 -74.88 31.07 14.83
N GLU A 154 -75.20 32.28 14.37
CA GLU A 154 -74.24 33.16 13.71
C GLU A 154 -73.02 33.49 14.60
N VAL A 155 -73.25 33.94 15.86
CA VAL A 155 -72.11 34.28 16.76
C VAL A 155 -71.37 33.03 17.25
N THR A 156 -72.05 31.87 17.30
CA THR A 156 -71.41 30.60 17.60
C THR A 156 -70.44 30.23 16.51
N ALA A 157 -70.89 30.30 15.22
CA ALA A 157 -70.01 30.05 14.09
C ALA A 157 -68.84 31.04 14.00
N GLN A 158 -69.08 32.35 14.32
CA GLN A 158 -68.01 33.34 14.40
C GLN A 158 -66.99 33.06 15.48
N ARG A 159 -67.46 32.62 16.68
CA ARG A 159 -66.55 32.21 17.80
C ARG A 159 -65.72 31.01 17.38
N ASP A 160 -66.36 29.98 16.81
CA ASP A 160 -65.65 28.74 16.45
C ASP A 160 -64.62 28.99 15.33
N ALA A 161 -64.95 29.87 14.35
CA ALA A 161 -64.01 30.34 13.34
C ALA A 161 -62.82 31.11 13.95
N ALA A 162 -63.05 31.98 14.92
CA ALA A 162 -61.98 32.69 15.61
C ALA A 162 -61.06 31.74 16.40
N ILE A 163 -61.63 30.74 17.11
CA ILE A 163 -60.87 29.72 17.81
C ILE A 163 -60.02 28.89 16.83
N ALA A 164 -60.57 28.50 15.67
CA ALA A 164 -59.83 27.79 14.66
C ALA A 164 -58.63 28.61 14.11
N THR A 165 -58.87 29.92 13.88
CA THR A 165 -57.83 30.85 13.43
C THR A 165 -56.71 31.01 14.49
N GLU A 166 -57.07 31.12 15.75
CA GLU A 166 -56.08 31.19 16.87
C GLU A 166 -55.23 29.92 16.93
N LYS A 167 -55.85 28.74 16.86
CA LYS A 167 -55.14 27.45 16.87
C LYS A 167 -54.15 27.37 15.69
N ALA A 168 -54.54 27.79 14.52
CA ALA A 168 -53.67 27.82 13.32
C ALA A 168 -52.50 28.77 13.49
N ALA A 169 -52.73 29.98 13.97
CA ALA A 169 -51.66 30.97 14.26
C ALA A 169 -50.71 30.49 15.35
N LYS A 170 -51.25 29.87 16.42
CA LYS A 170 -50.44 29.25 17.48
C LYS A 170 -49.56 28.13 16.98
N ALA A 171 -50.10 27.25 16.12
CA ALA A 171 -49.31 26.17 15.51
C ALA A 171 -48.16 26.73 14.66
N GLN A 172 -48.39 27.82 13.90
CA GLN A 172 -47.37 28.47 13.09
C GLN A 172 -46.27 29.13 13.94
N TYR A 173 -46.63 29.79 15.06
CA TYR A 173 -45.66 30.30 16.02
C TYR A 173 -44.84 29.17 16.67
N THR A 174 -45.48 28.07 17.09
CA THR A 174 -44.80 26.93 17.69
C THR A 174 -43.83 26.31 16.71
N MET A 175 -44.20 26.14 15.43
CA MET A 175 -43.35 25.63 14.37
C MET A 175 -42.12 26.53 14.12
N ALA A 176 -42.33 27.85 14.04
CA ALA A 176 -41.23 28.81 13.93
C ALA A 176 -40.30 28.79 15.14
N LYS A 177 -40.84 28.70 16.34
CA LYS A 177 -40.08 28.66 17.60
C LYS A 177 -39.27 27.37 17.76
N ASN A 178 -39.81 26.22 17.39
CA ASN A 178 -39.13 24.93 17.51
C ASN A 178 -38.02 24.78 16.44
N GLY A 179 -38.12 25.47 15.30
CA GLY A 179 -37.17 25.46 14.21
C GLY A 179 -37.17 24.10 13.47
N ALA A 180 -36.05 23.73 12.93
CA ALA A 180 -35.89 22.48 12.19
C ALA A 180 -36.14 21.24 13.06
N GLU A 181 -36.71 20.20 12.48
CA GLU A 181 -36.96 18.94 13.14
C GLU A 181 -35.63 18.24 13.52
N ARG A 182 -35.72 17.28 14.44
CA ARG A 182 -34.55 16.54 14.89
C ARG A 182 -33.86 15.80 13.73
N GLU A 183 -34.65 15.25 12.85
CA GLU A 183 -34.23 14.49 11.66
C GLU A 183 -33.45 15.39 10.70
N ASP A 184 -33.93 16.62 10.49
CA ASP A 184 -33.24 17.61 9.63
C ASP A 184 -31.87 18.01 10.21
N LYS A 185 -31.78 18.20 11.53
CA LYS A 185 -30.53 18.50 12.23
C LYS A 185 -29.55 17.34 12.12
N MET A 186 -30.03 16.09 12.32
CA MET A 186 -29.22 14.89 12.16
C MET A 186 -28.74 14.71 10.71
N ALA A 187 -29.59 14.99 9.72
CA ALA A 187 -29.21 14.95 8.32
C ALA A 187 -28.13 15.99 7.99
N ALA A 188 -28.24 17.21 8.48
CA ALA A 188 -27.25 18.26 8.30
C ALA A 188 -25.91 17.91 8.97
N GLU A 189 -25.94 17.33 10.17
CA GLU A 189 -24.75 16.83 10.87
C GLU A 189 -24.08 15.68 10.08
N ALA A 190 -24.85 14.76 9.55
CA ALA A 190 -24.34 13.67 8.72
C ALA A 190 -23.63 14.18 7.45
N LEU A 191 -24.14 15.29 6.85
CA LEU A 191 -23.45 15.95 5.74
C LEU A 191 -22.09 16.53 6.13
N VAL A 192 -21.98 17.13 7.32
CA VAL A 192 -20.70 17.62 7.86
C VAL A 192 -19.73 16.44 8.05
N ASN A 193 -20.20 15.35 8.65
CA ASN A 193 -19.36 14.17 8.88
C ASN A 193 -18.87 13.54 7.57
N ARG A 194 -19.73 13.51 6.56
CA ARG A 194 -19.33 13.06 5.20
C ARG A 194 -18.27 13.97 4.58
N ALA A 195 -18.43 15.28 4.71
CA ALA A 195 -17.46 16.25 4.18
C ALA A 195 -16.11 16.18 4.92
N LYS A 196 -16.12 16.00 6.24
CA LYS A 196 -14.90 15.73 7.04
C LYS A 196 -14.20 14.47 6.60
N GLY A 197 -14.95 13.40 6.30
CA GLY A 197 -14.40 12.17 5.74
C GLY A 197 -13.68 12.40 4.41
N ALA A 198 -14.24 13.23 3.52
CA ALA A 198 -13.60 13.59 2.25
C ALA A 198 -12.30 14.40 2.46
N VAL A 199 -12.27 15.33 3.43
CA VAL A 199 -11.04 16.04 3.80
C VAL A 199 -9.98 15.06 4.30
N ALA A 200 -10.32 14.15 5.21
CA ALA A 200 -9.39 13.15 5.77
C ALA A 200 -8.83 12.22 4.68
N GLU A 201 -9.64 11.86 3.69
CA GLU A 201 -9.18 11.07 2.53
C GLU A 201 -8.08 11.81 1.77
N VAL A 202 -8.32 13.08 1.42
CA VAL A 202 -7.33 13.87 0.67
C VAL A 202 -6.08 14.18 1.51
N GLU A 203 -6.23 14.39 2.83
CA GLU A 203 -5.09 14.50 3.75
C GLU A 203 -4.20 13.26 3.75
N SER A 204 -4.82 12.07 3.62
CA SER A 204 -4.05 10.83 3.45
C SER A 204 -3.24 10.85 2.16
N TYR A 205 -3.78 11.35 1.05
CA TYR A 205 -3.03 11.48 -0.22
C TYR A 205 -1.90 12.53 -0.12
N ILE A 206 -2.10 13.61 0.61
CA ILE A 206 -1.02 14.60 0.85
C ILE A 206 0.13 13.97 1.64
N LYS A 207 -0.15 13.15 2.65
CA LYS A 207 0.90 12.43 3.38
C LYS A 207 1.71 11.50 2.48
N GLU A 208 1.08 10.88 1.50
CA GLU A 208 1.74 9.99 0.52
C GLU A 208 2.63 10.75 -0.49
N THR A 209 2.59 12.09 -0.53
CA THR A 209 3.56 12.88 -1.31
C THR A 209 4.94 12.92 -0.67
N TYR A 210 5.05 12.58 0.61
CA TYR A 210 6.30 12.34 1.30
C TYR A 210 6.59 10.84 1.30
N LEU A 211 7.50 10.41 0.45
CA LEU A 211 7.92 9.01 0.42
C LEU A 211 8.72 8.67 1.67
N ILE A 212 8.23 7.70 2.41
CA ILE A 212 8.81 7.27 3.68
C ILE A 212 9.40 5.86 3.53
N ALA A 213 10.57 5.62 4.16
CA ALA A 213 11.23 4.32 4.18
C ALA A 213 10.37 3.28 4.92
N PRO A 214 9.97 2.16 4.28
CA PRO A 214 9.20 1.11 4.92
C PRO A 214 10.03 0.26 5.90
N ALA A 215 11.35 0.22 5.70
CA ALA A 215 12.31 -0.54 6.51
C ALA A 215 13.64 0.20 6.58
N SER A 216 14.46 -0.16 7.57
CA SER A 216 15.84 0.32 7.66
C SER A 216 16.73 -0.48 6.71
N GLY A 217 17.65 0.19 6.02
CA GLY A 217 18.54 -0.46 5.05
C GLY A 217 19.42 0.54 4.33
N GLU A 218 19.97 0.14 3.19
CA GLU A 218 20.76 0.96 2.31
C GLU A 218 19.99 1.22 1.00
N VAL A 219 19.98 2.45 0.52
CA VAL A 219 19.40 2.77 -0.79
C VAL A 219 20.26 2.11 -1.88
N SER A 220 19.73 1.04 -2.51
CA SER A 220 20.49 0.27 -3.51
C SER A 220 20.47 0.94 -4.87
N GLU A 221 19.33 1.51 -5.28
CA GLU A 221 19.17 2.12 -6.60
C GLU A 221 18.03 3.15 -6.58
N ILE A 222 18.22 4.24 -7.31
CA ILE A 222 17.21 5.28 -7.56
C ILE A 222 16.92 5.32 -9.06
N PHE A 223 15.71 4.92 -9.46
CA PHE A 223 15.34 4.76 -10.87
C PHE A 223 15.05 6.07 -11.60
N LEU A 224 14.66 7.10 -10.85
CA LEU A 224 14.12 8.35 -11.39
C LEU A 224 15.01 9.55 -11.04
N LYS A 225 14.80 10.65 -11.76
CA LYS A 225 15.51 11.92 -11.52
C LYS A 225 14.56 13.00 -11.03
N VAL A 226 15.12 14.00 -10.35
CA VAL A 226 14.38 15.22 -9.97
C VAL A 226 13.77 15.85 -11.22
N GLY A 227 12.49 16.22 -11.13
CA GLY A 227 11.71 16.78 -12.22
C GLY A 227 10.95 15.77 -13.05
N GLU A 228 11.20 14.47 -12.93
CA GLU A 228 10.46 13.43 -13.64
C GLU A 228 9.06 13.21 -13.06
N LEU A 229 8.12 12.85 -13.92
CA LEU A 229 6.73 12.55 -13.56
C LEU A 229 6.60 11.08 -13.15
N VAL A 230 5.92 10.84 -12.04
CA VAL A 230 5.69 9.51 -11.46
C VAL A 230 4.21 9.19 -11.50
N GLY A 231 3.87 8.02 -12.01
CA GLY A 231 2.52 7.47 -11.94
C GLY A 231 2.29 6.67 -10.65
N THR A 232 1.03 6.38 -10.37
CA THR A 232 0.64 5.50 -9.25
C THR A 232 1.24 4.10 -9.43
N GLY A 233 1.92 3.59 -8.39
CA GLY A 233 2.55 2.27 -8.39
C GLY A 233 3.92 2.22 -9.09
N ALA A 234 4.37 3.31 -9.70
CA ALA A 234 5.68 3.36 -10.34
C ALA A 234 6.81 3.25 -9.31
N PRO A 235 7.81 2.39 -9.52
CA PRO A 235 8.95 2.26 -8.64
C PRO A 235 9.83 3.51 -8.71
N ILE A 236 10.27 3.98 -7.56
CA ILE A 236 11.11 5.17 -7.44
C ILE A 236 12.52 4.77 -7.01
N MET A 237 12.64 3.87 -6.04
CA MET A 237 13.92 3.37 -5.55
C MET A 237 13.78 2.02 -4.88
N ASN A 238 14.90 1.31 -4.74
CA ASN A 238 15.03 0.10 -3.95
C ASN A 238 15.83 0.36 -2.68
N ILE A 239 15.44 -0.32 -1.60
CA ILE A 239 16.14 -0.32 -0.31
C ILE A 239 16.54 -1.77 -0.01
N ALA A 240 17.82 -2.01 0.20
CA ALA A 240 18.39 -3.31 0.54
C ALA A 240 18.54 -3.43 2.07
N GLU A 241 17.91 -4.44 2.67
CA GLU A 241 18.02 -4.72 4.10
C GLU A 241 19.25 -5.58 4.38
N LEU A 242 20.43 -4.96 4.50
CA LEU A 242 21.71 -5.66 4.64
C LEU A 242 21.83 -6.59 5.89
N ASN A 243 20.87 -6.54 6.79
CA ASN A 243 20.83 -7.45 7.94
C ASN A 243 20.10 -8.77 7.63
N ASP A 244 19.34 -8.83 6.53
CA ASP A 244 18.60 -10.01 6.07
C ASP A 244 19.19 -10.50 4.75
N MET A 245 20.40 -11.04 4.83
CA MET A 245 21.13 -11.56 3.68
C MET A 245 21.12 -13.08 3.68
N TRP A 246 21.07 -13.66 2.48
CA TRP A 246 21.26 -15.09 2.27
C TRP A 246 22.11 -15.32 1.01
N VAL A 247 22.50 -16.58 0.82
CA VAL A 247 23.21 -16.99 -0.39
C VAL A 247 22.36 -18.01 -1.12
N THR A 248 22.16 -17.77 -2.42
CA THR A 248 21.43 -18.67 -3.32
C THR A 248 22.44 -19.45 -4.16
N PHE A 249 22.35 -20.77 -4.08
CA PHE A 249 23.14 -21.70 -4.90
C PHE A 249 22.22 -22.45 -5.85
N ASN A 250 22.64 -22.58 -7.10
CA ASN A 250 22.00 -23.44 -8.09
C ASN A 250 22.78 -24.74 -8.19
N VAL A 251 22.26 -25.79 -7.56
CA VAL A 251 22.97 -27.05 -7.34
C VAL A 251 22.35 -28.17 -8.17
N ARG A 252 23.17 -28.92 -8.89
CA ARG A 252 22.71 -30.13 -9.60
C ARG A 252 22.31 -31.21 -8.58
N GLU A 253 21.36 -32.04 -8.97
CA GLU A 253 20.79 -33.10 -8.12
C GLU A 253 21.84 -34.07 -7.55
N ASP A 254 22.87 -34.41 -8.30
CA ASP A 254 23.95 -35.30 -7.88
C ASP A 254 24.87 -34.71 -6.79
N LEU A 255 24.85 -33.37 -6.64
CA LEU A 255 25.63 -32.63 -5.65
C LEU A 255 24.83 -32.27 -4.38
N LEU A 256 23.54 -32.54 -4.35
CA LEU A 256 22.66 -32.21 -3.22
C LEU A 256 22.89 -33.04 -1.98
N LYS A 257 23.60 -34.15 -2.07
CA LYS A 257 23.77 -35.13 -0.96
C LYS A 257 24.18 -34.48 0.37
N ASN A 258 24.99 -33.42 0.33
CA ASN A 258 25.53 -32.72 1.50
C ASN A 258 24.84 -31.35 1.76
N LEU A 259 23.79 -30.99 1.01
CA LEU A 259 23.10 -29.68 1.09
C LEU A 259 21.61 -29.87 1.38
N THR A 260 21.30 -30.71 2.36
CA THR A 260 19.91 -30.94 2.81
C THR A 260 19.44 -29.86 3.76
N MET A 261 18.10 -29.74 3.95
CA MET A 261 17.51 -28.78 4.88
C MET A 261 18.14 -28.85 6.27
N GLY A 262 18.56 -27.71 6.80
CA GLY A 262 19.17 -27.57 8.12
C GLY A 262 20.67 -27.89 8.17
N THR A 263 21.29 -28.36 7.07
CA THR A 263 22.72 -28.63 6.99
C THR A 263 23.54 -27.37 7.13
N GLU A 264 24.57 -27.40 7.94
CA GLU A 264 25.58 -26.36 8.10
C GLU A 264 26.81 -26.72 7.28
N PHE A 265 27.35 -25.76 6.53
CA PHE A 265 28.51 -25.95 5.69
C PHE A 265 29.35 -24.67 5.61
N GLU A 266 30.61 -24.82 5.21
CA GLU A 266 31.51 -23.71 4.96
C GLU A 266 31.54 -23.38 3.48
N ALA A 267 31.56 -22.07 3.21
CA ALA A 267 31.72 -21.52 1.87
C ALA A 267 32.71 -20.34 1.92
N VAL A 268 33.28 -20.01 0.76
CA VAL A 268 34.31 -18.98 0.64
C VAL A 268 33.78 -17.82 -0.17
N VAL A 269 34.08 -16.60 0.26
CA VAL A 269 33.74 -15.37 -0.48
C VAL A 269 35.00 -14.80 -1.10
N PRO A 270 35.24 -14.96 -2.42
CA PRO A 270 36.45 -14.48 -3.08
C PRO A 270 36.66 -12.97 -2.96
N ALA A 271 35.58 -12.20 -3.02
CA ALA A 271 35.60 -10.75 -2.90
C ALA A 271 36.03 -10.23 -1.51
N LEU A 272 36.06 -11.11 -0.49
CA LEU A 272 36.49 -10.81 0.87
C LEU A 272 37.79 -11.57 1.22
N ASP A 273 38.77 -11.55 0.33
CA ASP A 273 40.07 -12.22 0.49
C ASP A 273 39.93 -13.73 0.78
N ASN A 274 39.00 -14.40 0.11
CA ASN A 274 38.65 -15.79 0.35
C ASN A 274 38.27 -16.11 1.79
N LYS A 275 37.55 -15.18 2.43
CA LYS A 275 37.03 -15.39 3.80
C LYS A 275 36.08 -16.58 3.84
N ALA A 276 36.35 -17.53 4.70
CA ALA A 276 35.43 -18.64 4.97
C ALA A 276 34.25 -18.14 5.81
N ILE A 277 33.04 -18.53 5.41
CA ILE A 277 31.78 -18.19 6.09
C ILE A 277 30.99 -19.47 6.35
N LYS A 278 30.31 -19.55 7.50
CA LYS A 278 29.41 -20.64 7.84
C LYS A 278 27.99 -20.31 7.44
N LEU A 279 27.40 -21.20 6.67
CA LEU A 279 26.05 -21.07 6.12
C LEU A 279 25.19 -22.25 6.59
N LYS A 280 23.88 -22.01 6.75
CA LYS A 280 22.88 -23.03 7.09
C LYS A 280 21.78 -23.04 6.05
N VAL A 281 21.52 -24.19 5.46
CA VAL A 281 20.43 -24.37 4.48
C VAL A 281 19.07 -24.21 5.16
N TYR A 282 18.25 -23.27 4.67
CA TYR A 282 16.89 -23.06 5.16
C TYR A 282 15.81 -23.24 4.09
N TYR A 283 16.21 -23.31 2.81
CA TYR A 283 15.26 -23.46 1.71
C TYR A 283 15.87 -24.31 0.58
N LEU A 284 15.04 -25.17 0.01
CA LEU A 284 15.41 -26.03 -1.09
C LEU A 284 14.21 -26.21 -2.01
N LYS A 285 14.37 -25.85 -3.29
CA LYS A 285 13.33 -25.92 -4.31
C LYS A 285 13.86 -26.49 -5.61
N ASP A 286 13.07 -27.36 -6.22
CA ASP A 286 13.31 -27.81 -7.61
C ASP A 286 13.07 -26.62 -8.57
N LEU A 287 14.10 -26.24 -9.30
CA LEU A 287 14.00 -25.33 -10.44
C LEU A 287 13.45 -26.13 -11.62
N GLY A 288 12.19 -26.53 -11.57
CA GLY A 288 11.54 -27.24 -12.65
C GLY A 288 11.78 -26.50 -13.97
N THR A 289 12.49 -27.13 -14.90
CA THR A 289 12.68 -26.63 -16.26
C THR A 289 11.32 -26.54 -16.95
N TYR A 290 10.83 -25.36 -17.18
CA TYR A 290 9.60 -25.08 -17.93
C TYR A 290 9.67 -25.52 -19.42
N ALA A 291 10.76 -26.11 -19.86
CA ALA A 291 10.96 -26.53 -21.23
C ALA A 291 11.99 -27.68 -21.36
N ALA A 292 11.67 -28.89 -20.99
CA ALA A 292 12.28 -30.05 -21.67
C ALA A 292 11.73 -31.38 -21.15
N TRP A 293 10.52 -31.74 -21.53
CA TRP A 293 10.12 -33.14 -21.64
C TRP A 293 10.54 -33.70 -23.03
N LYS A 294 11.77 -33.45 -23.43
CA LYS A 294 12.41 -34.20 -24.54
C LYS A 294 13.73 -34.73 -24.01
N ALA A 295 13.70 -36.00 -23.63
CA ALA A 295 14.93 -36.77 -23.47
C ALA A 295 15.77 -36.66 -24.76
N THR A 296 16.83 -35.88 -24.71
CA THR A 296 17.71 -35.65 -25.86
C THR A 296 18.94 -36.57 -25.84
N LYS A 297 19.04 -37.50 -24.86
CA LYS A 297 20.15 -38.43 -24.78
C LYS A 297 19.69 -39.90 -24.88
N THR A 298 20.11 -40.56 -25.93
CA THR A 298 19.80 -41.96 -26.27
C THR A 298 20.65 -43.00 -25.51
N THR A 299 21.43 -42.64 -24.52
CA THR A 299 22.32 -43.57 -23.78
C THR A 299 22.21 -43.36 -22.28
N GLY A 300 21.22 -44.00 -21.63
CA GLY A 300 21.26 -44.41 -20.22
C GLY A 300 21.51 -43.37 -19.13
N GLN A 301 21.67 -42.08 -19.44
CA GLN A 301 21.82 -40.98 -18.50
C GLN A 301 20.54 -40.17 -18.45
N PHE A 302 19.91 -40.05 -17.28
CA PHE A 302 18.79 -39.15 -17.08
C PHE A 302 19.27 -37.69 -16.97
N ASP A 303 18.44 -36.73 -17.39
CA ASP A 303 18.74 -35.31 -17.24
C ASP A 303 18.72 -34.94 -15.75
N LEU A 304 19.87 -34.51 -15.23
CA LEU A 304 20.01 -34.05 -13.84
C LEU A 304 19.29 -32.72 -13.68
N LYS A 305 18.40 -32.65 -12.70
CA LYS A 305 17.70 -31.43 -12.34
C LYS A 305 18.60 -30.50 -11.55
N THR A 306 18.30 -29.19 -11.63
CA THR A 306 18.95 -28.16 -10.81
C THR A 306 18.00 -27.74 -9.71
N PHE A 307 18.52 -27.59 -8.51
CA PHE A 307 17.80 -27.14 -7.33
C PHE A 307 18.34 -25.81 -6.87
N GLU A 308 17.41 -24.93 -6.50
CA GLU A 308 17.73 -23.70 -5.78
C GLU A 308 17.87 -24.02 -4.30
N VAL A 309 19.05 -23.76 -3.76
CA VAL A 309 19.38 -23.93 -2.34
C VAL A 309 19.67 -22.57 -1.76
N LYS A 310 18.87 -22.12 -0.76
CA LYS A 310 19.17 -20.89 -0.03
C LYS A 310 19.72 -21.21 1.34
N ALA A 311 20.79 -20.54 1.69
CA ALA A 311 21.46 -20.70 2.97
C ALA A 311 21.68 -19.34 3.62
N SER A 312 21.36 -19.23 4.91
CA SER A 312 21.58 -18.02 5.70
C SER A 312 22.93 -18.09 6.41
N PRO A 313 23.67 -16.99 6.55
CA PRO A 313 24.85 -16.91 7.38
C PRO A 313 24.49 -17.16 8.85
N LEU A 314 25.32 -17.92 9.57
CA LEU A 314 25.15 -18.12 11.01
C LEU A 314 25.59 -16.89 11.83
N GLU A 315 26.47 -16.08 11.26
CA GLU A 315 27.00 -14.87 11.88
C GLU A 315 26.91 -13.71 10.87
N LYS A 316 26.77 -12.47 11.36
CA LYS A 316 26.78 -11.29 10.50
C LYS A 316 28.16 -11.16 9.83
N ILE A 317 28.16 -11.11 8.50
CA ILE A 317 29.38 -11.00 7.70
C ILE A 317 29.58 -9.53 7.34
N GLU A 318 30.59 -8.91 7.90
CA GLU A 318 30.94 -7.54 7.56
C GLU A 318 31.40 -7.44 6.09
N ASN A 319 30.95 -6.37 5.40
CA ASN A 319 31.26 -6.07 4.00
C ASN A 319 30.76 -7.08 2.97
N LEU A 320 29.92 -8.05 3.34
CA LEU A 320 29.20 -8.84 2.34
C LEU A 320 28.17 -7.94 1.64
N ARG A 321 28.19 -7.97 0.31
CA ARG A 321 27.25 -7.18 -0.52
C ARG A 321 26.42 -8.08 -1.40
N PRO A 322 25.17 -7.69 -1.72
CA PRO A 322 24.37 -8.36 -2.71
C PRO A 322 25.14 -8.46 -4.04
N GLY A 323 25.00 -9.59 -4.72
CA GLY A 323 25.72 -9.84 -5.97
C GLY A 323 27.11 -10.48 -5.82
N MET A 324 27.70 -10.50 -4.62
CA MET A 324 28.98 -11.19 -4.41
C MET A 324 28.86 -12.69 -4.61
N SER A 325 29.85 -13.26 -5.30
CA SER A 325 29.95 -14.72 -5.45
C SER A 325 30.37 -15.40 -4.16
N VAL A 326 29.75 -16.54 -3.89
CA VAL A 326 30.08 -17.41 -2.76
C VAL A 326 30.35 -18.81 -3.32
N ILE A 327 31.44 -19.42 -2.95
CA ILE A 327 31.93 -20.66 -3.52
C ILE A 327 32.00 -21.76 -2.44
N ILE A 328 31.45 -22.92 -2.74
CA ILE A 328 31.63 -24.12 -1.95
C ILE A 328 32.76 -24.89 -2.63
N ASP A 329 33.91 -24.97 -1.96
CA ASP A 329 35.05 -25.78 -2.38
C ASP A 329 34.87 -27.20 -1.81
N LYS A 330 35.02 -28.22 -2.70
CA LYS A 330 34.71 -29.61 -2.35
C LYS A 330 35.96 -30.43 -2.21
#